data_27b54a7dd1065d8003bc0fc932d3f312
#
_entry.id   27b54a7dd1065d8003bc0fc932d3f312
#
_cell.length_a   1.000
_cell.length_b   1.000
_cell.length_c   1.000
_cell.angle_alpha   90.00
_cell.angle_beta   90.00
_cell.angle_gamma   90.00
#
_symmetry.space_group_name_H-M   'P 1'
#
loop_
_entity.id
_entity.type
_entity.pdbx_description
1 polymer ?
#
loop_
_entity_poly.entity_id
_entity_poly.type
_entity_poly.pdbx_seq_one_letter_code
_entity_poly.pdbx_strand_id
1 'polypeptide(L)'
;MSLIRLNDVSMEFDGRPVLREAFLKLRRGDRIGLIGKNGTGKTTFLELVLGRREPTGGTVDVSLGTTIGYFSQFSELDGEQSTYETLSAQFAAVHETQARIDEIGAQLAEPMTDAAMTALLAEQGELFERMDHVGGWTYENTIDTVLTSLGFDEERRHLPVGRLSGGWRNRAALALILVQAPDVLLLDEPTNFLDLDGVRWIEGWLQGFAGAVLVVSHDRQFLDGVVDRIVEIENYRLQEYEGNYSAYVHAKQSRLKMLERQFAHEEELLAYEQAASAARREAARNPSNAVARRLADIKKRQAPRPIDQIITGIYDGLRVSNDLLTVTGLTKGFNGTPLFAGLSFDLQRGDRVAVLGSNGSGKSTLLDVLTGETEPDAGTVRWAKGVRYVSYNAVYAALDLDDTVGHAVNAYPDSLAFTATKKSVNRFLAMLQFSEADLQQKIGTLSGGQRARVAIAQCLLSGAAVIVLDEPTNHLDITSTQVMERALTHFPGAVVVVSHDRFFVDKLADRLLVFDGGPGVRETAATGAL
;
A
#
# COMPACT_ATOMS: atom_id res chain seq x y z
N MET A 1 -27.15 -11.41 8.14
CA MET A 1 -26.76 -11.13 9.55
C MET A 1 -25.47 -10.33 9.53
N SER A 2 -25.29 -9.37 10.48
CA SER A 2 -24.04 -8.63 10.63
C SER A 2 -23.07 -9.50 11.42
N LEU A 3 -21.86 -9.74 10.91
CA LEU A 3 -20.80 -10.47 11.61
C LEU A 3 -20.12 -9.58 12.65
N ILE A 4 -19.86 -8.33 12.27
CA ILE A 4 -19.22 -7.33 13.14
C ILE A 4 -19.98 -6.01 13.01
N ARG A 5 -20.15 -5.30 14.14
CA ARG A 5 -20.78 -3.98 14.18
C ARG A 5 -19.99 -3.05 15.11
N LEU A 6 -19.66 -1.88 14.61
CA LEU A 6 -19.15 -0.77 15.39
C LEU A 6 -20.30 0.23 15.59
N ASN A 7 -20.55 0.60 16.84
CA ASN A 7 -21.58 1.56 17.22
C ASN A 7 -20.93 2.70 18.00
N ASP A 8 -20.88 3.89 17.39
CA ASP A 8 -20.37 5.13 18.00
C ASP A 8 -18.96 4.99 18.59
N VAL A 9 -18.11 4.21 17.91
CA VAL A 9 -16.78 3.87 18.41
C VAL A 9 -15.87 5.08 18.35
N SER A 10 -15.28 5.42 19.51
CA SER A 10 -14.27 6.47 19.65
C SER A 10 -13.00 5.91 20.29
N MET A 11 -11.84 6.41 19.85
CA MET A 11 -10.53 5.99 20.33
C MET A 11 -9.57 7.17 20.42
N GLU A 12 -8.90 7.31 21.56
CA GLU A 12 -7.93 8.37 21.84
C GLU A 12 -6.66 7.78 22.45
N PHE A 13 -5.50 8.38 22.16
CA PHE A 13 -4.22 8.12 22.82
C PHE A 13 -3.70 9.42 23.43
N ASP A 14 -3.48 9.43 24.73
CA ASP A 14 -2.97 10.60 25.46
C ASP A 14 -3.74 11.89 25.12
N GLY A 15 -5.09 11.79 25.04
CA GLY A 15 -5.96 12.91 24.69
C GLY A 15 -5.95 13.31 23.20
N ARG A 16 -5.24 12.55 22.37
CA ARG A 16 -5.25 12.75 20.91
C ARG A 16 -6.24 11.79 20.27
N PRO A 17 -7.26 12.29 19.56
CA PRO A 17 -8.24 11.44 18.92
C PRO A 17 -7.62 10.70 17.72
N VAL A 18 -7.98 9.43 17.58
CA VAL A 18 -7.67 8.59 16.42
C VAL A 18 -8.95 8.25 15.65
N LEU A 19 -10.03 7.95 16.39
CA LEU A 19 -11.37 7.74 15.84
C LEU A 19 -12.39 8.48 16.69
N ARG A 20 -13.44 9.01 16.03
CA ARG A 20 -14.58 9.67 16.66
C ARG A 20 -15.87 9.22 16.02
N GLU A 21 -16.82 8.77 16.83
CA GLU A 21 -18.17 8.44 16.40
C GLU A 21 -18.16 7.53 15.15
N ALA A 22 -17.36 6.45 15.20
CA ALA A 22 -17.21 5.55 14.08
C ALA A 22 -18.36 4.53 14.07
N PHE A 23 -19.03 4.42 12.93
CA PHE A 23 -20.07 3.44 12.66
C PHE A 23 -19.64 2.58 11.48
N LEU A 24 -19.71 1.25 11.63
CA LEU A 24 -19.47 0.32 10.53
C LEU A 24 -20.26 -0.97 10.75
N LYS A 25 -20.74 -1.56 9.68
CA LYS A 25 -21.35 -2.91 9.69
C LYS A 25 -20.64 -3.77 8.66
N LEU A 26 -20.15 -4.92 9.11
CA LEU A 26 -19.56 -5.95 8.26
C LEU A 26 -20.50 -7.15 8.21
N ARG A 27 -20.91 -7.55 7.00
CA ARG A 27 -21.82 -8.67 6.73
C ARG A 27 -21.08 -9.76 5.96
N ARG A 28 -21.58 -10.97 6.00
CA ARG A 28 -21.05 -12.05 5.14
C ARG A 28 -21.12 -11.63 3.67
N GLY A 29 -20.05 -11.84 2.95
CA GLY A 29 -19.90 -11.44 1.56
C GLY A 29 -19.46 -10.00 1.32
N ASP A 30 -19.43 -9.13 2.34
CA ASP A 30 -18.90 -7.76 2.18
C ASP A 30 -17.40 -7.79 1.82
N ARG A 31 -16.99 -6.89 0.92
CA ARG A 31 -15.61 -6.67 0.50
C ARG A 31 -15.27 -5.21 0.73
N ILE A 32 -14.68 -4.90 1.88
CA ILE A 32 -14.42 -3.52 2.31
C ILE A 32 -12.94 -3.19 2.20
N GLY A 33 -12.60 -2.12 1.49
CA GLY A 33 -11.28 -1.50 1.51
C GLY A 33 -11.21 -0.39 2.56
N LEU A 34 -10.34 -0.52 3.55
CA LEU A 34 -10.07 0.53 4.54
C LEU A 34 -8.86 1.35 4.11
N ILE A 35 -9.10 2.60 3.80
CA ILE A 35 -8.06 3.52 3.33
C ILE A 35 -7.91 4.74 4.25
N GLY A 36 -6.81 5.44 4.13
CA GLY A 36 -6.50 6.64 4.90
C GLY A 36 -5.00 6.93 4.86
N LYS A 37 -4.62 8.16 5.21
CA LYS A 37 -3.20 8.56 5.31
C LYS A 37 -2.46 7.69 6.33
N ASN A 38 -1.14 7.63 6.23
CA ASN A 38 -0.35 6.97 7.27
C ASN A 38 -0.53 7.70 8.61
N GLY A 39 -0.70 6.92 9.68
CA GLY A 39 -0.96 7.46 11.02
C GLY A 39 -2.40 7.86 11.31
N THR A 40 -3.37 7.63 10.40
CA THR A 40 -4.80 7.93 10.67
C THR A 40 -5.51 6.91 11.55
N GLY A 41 -4.82 5.82 11.94
CA GLY A 41 -5.40 4.82 12.83
C GLY A 41 -5.97 3.57 12.15
N LYS A 42 -5.56 3.24 10.91
CA LYS A 42 -6.00 2.01 10.21
C LYS A 42 -5.70 0.75 11.01
N THR A 43 -4.46 0.59 11.49
CA THR A 43 -4.06 -0.56 12.33
C THR A 43 -4.81 -0.55 13.67
N THR A 44 -4.99 0.63 14.30
CA THR A 44 -5.80 0.76 15.51
C THR A 44 -7.24 0.33 15.29
N PHE A 45 -7.82 0.67 14.12
CA PHE A 45 -9.15 0.22 13.74
C PHE A 45 -9.23 -1.32 13.63
N LEU A 46 -8.23 -1.96 13.01
CA LEU A 46 -8.15 -3.43 12.94
C LEU A 46 -8.01 -4.05 14.34
N GLU A 47 -7.18 -3.45 15.23
CA GLU A 47 -7.03 -3.91 16.61
C GLU A 47 -8.34 -3.83 17.42
N LEU A 48 -9.14 -2.78 17.21
CA LEU A 48 -10.48 -2.64 17.81
C LEU A 48 -11.43 -3.75 17.31
N VAL A 49 -11.43 -4.03 16.01
CA VAL A 49 -12.24 -5.10 15.39
C VAL A 49 -11.83 -6.47 15.90
N LEU A 50 -10.52 -6.69 16.13
CA LEU A 50 -9.97 -7.94 16.70
C LEU A 50 -10.24 -8.11 18.20
N GLY A 51 -10.76 -7.08 18.87
CA GLY A 51 -10.89 -7.08 20.34
C GLY A 51 -9.55 -7.04 21.10
N ARG A 52 -8.44 -6.74 20.39
CA ARG A 52 -7.11 -6.58 21.01
C ARG A 52 -6.97 -5.26 21.74
N ARG A 53 -7.89 -4.34 21.50
CA ARG A 53 -7.94 -3.01 22.10
C ARG A 53 -9.38 -2.65 22.41
N GLU A 54 -9.61 -2.07 23.57
CA GLU A 54 -10.91 -1.55 23.96
C GLU A 54 -11.09 -0.11 23.45
N PRO A 55 -12.27 0.25 22.92
CA PRO A 55 -12.56 1.62 22.53
C PRO A 55 -12.69 2.52 23.76
N THR A 56 -12.33 3.82 23.63
CA THR A 56 -12.56 4.81 24.69
C THR A 56 -14.02 5.23 24.80
N GLY A 57 -14.84 4.92 23.80
CA GLY A 57 -16.29 5.14 23.79
C GLY A 57 -16.95 4.30 22.70
N GLY A 58 -18.25 4.01 22.87
CA GLY A 58 -19.01 3.15 21.97
C GLY A 58 -18.77 1.65 22.20
N THR A 59 -19.21 0.81 21.26
CA THR A 59 -19.08 -0.66 21.34
C THR A 59 -18.67 -1.27 20.01
N VAL A 60 -17.90 -2.36 20.09
CA VAL A 60 -17.60 -3.25 18.97
C VAL A 60 -18.26 -4.60 19.27
N ASP A 61 -19.28 -4.94 18.51
CA ASP A 61 -20.07 -6.15 18.69
C ASP A 61 -19.68 -7.18 17.63
N VAL A 62 -19.16 -8.33 18.04
CA VAL A 62 -18.86 -9.49 17.19
C VAL A 62 -19.92 -10.55 17.46
N SER A 63 -20.57 -11.06 16.42
CA SER A 63 -21.60 -12.10 16.55
C SER A 63 -21.00 -13.38 17.12
N LEU A 64 -21.75 -14.05 18.02
CA LEU A 64 -21.31 -15.31 18.65
C LEU A 64 -20.96 -16.36 17.59
N GLY A 65 -19.82 -17.03 17.78
CA GLY A 65 -19.32 -18.07 16.88
C GLY A 65 -18.66 -17.55 15.60
N THR A 66 -18.52 -16.23 15.42
CA THR A 66 -17.80 -15.67 14.28
C THR A 66 -16.29 -15.87 14.44
N THR A 67 -15.68 -16.53 13.46
CA THR A 67 -14.23 -16.73 13.38
C THR A 67 -13.58 -15.60 12.57
N ILE A 68 -12.48 -15.03 13.09
CA ILE A 68 -11.77 -13.92 12.45
C ILE A 68 -10.34 -14.37 12.14
N GLY A 69 -9.99 -14.40 10.86
CA GLY A 69 -8.63 -14.55 10.40
C GLY A 69 -7.98 -13.17 10.24
N TYR A 70 -6.77 -13.01 10.75
CA TYR A 70 -6.02 -11.75 10.65
C TYR A 70 -4.65 -11.96 10.06
N PHE A 71 -4.42 -11.34 8.92
CA PHE A 71 -3.11 -11.26 8.29
C PHE A 71 -2.48 -9.89 8.57
N SER A 72 -1.30 -9.90 9.17
CA SER A 72 -0.46 -8.72 9.36
C SER A 72 0.90 -8.92 8.70
N GLN A 73 1.53 -7.83 8.37
CA GLN A 73 2.87 -7.79 7.76
C GLN A 73 3.96 -8.54 8.58
N PHE A 74 3.73 -8.78 9.87
CA PHE A 74 4.66 -9.40 10.81
C PHE A 74 4.09 -10.69 11.41
N SER A 75 3.42 -11.54 10.62
CA SER A 75 3.02 -12.86 11.09
C SER A 75 4.28 -13.69 11.35
N GLU A 76 4.64 -13.87 12.63
CA GLU A 76 5.77 -14.71 13.03
C GLU A 76 5.41 -16.17 12.80
N LEU A 77 6.08 -16.81 11.86
CA LEU A 77 6.05 -18.25 11.65
C LEU A 77 7.30 -18.87 12.28
N ASP A 78 7.16 -20.07 12.83
CA ASP A 78 8.32 -20.84 13.30
C ASP A 78 9.25 -21.13 12.12
N GLY A 79 10.45 -20.58 12.18
CA GLY A 79 11.44 -20.71 11.11
C GLY A 79 11.99 -22.12 10.91
N GLU A 80 11.87 -22.99 11.91
CA GLU A 80 12.40 -24.36 11.89
C GLU A 80 11.43 -25.33 11.19
N GLN A 81 10.12 -25.07 11.25
CA GLN A 81 9.09 -25.90 10.64
C GLN A 81 8.94 -25.58 9.14
N SER A 82 8.55 -26.59 8.37
CA SER A 82 8.13 -26.38 6.99
C SER A 82 6.75 -25.74 6.91
N THR A 83 6.41 -25.15 5.75
CA THR A 83 5.08 -24.58 5.54
C THR A 83 4.00 -25.64 5.72
N TYR A 84 4.19 -26.85 5.17
CA TYR A 84 3.25 -27.95 5.29
C TYR A 84 3.04 -28.35 6.77
N GLU A 85 4.09 -28.54 7.55
CA GLU A 85 4.02 -28.87 8.97
C GLU A 85 3.29 -27.78 9.78
N THR A 86 3.58 -26.51 9.49
CA THR A 86 2.92 -25.36 10.14
C THR A 86 1.42 -25.34 9.87
N LEU A 87 0.99 -25.67 8.64
CA LEU A 87 -0.44 -25.77 8.30
C LEU A 87 -1.07 -27.01 8.92
N SER A 88 -0.41 -28.15 8.87
CA SER A 88 -0.88 -29.42 9.45
C SER A 88 -1.10 -29.29 10.97
N ALA A 89 -0.23 -28.54 11.67
CA ALA A 89 -0.39 -28.29 13.11
C ALA A 89 -1.71 -27.59 13.48
N GLN A 90 -2.35 -26.87 12.55
CA GLN A 90 -3.67 -26.25 12.78
C GLN A 90 -4.78 -27.29 12.95
N PHE A 91 -4.55 -28.53 12.49
CA PHE A 91 -5.44 -29.66 12.58
C PHE A 91 -5.08 -30.64 13.70
N ALA A 92 -4.38 -30.16 14.76
CA ALA A 92 -3.97 -31.01 15.89
C ALA A 92 -5.14 -31.81 16.50
N ALA A 93 -6.30 -31.17 16.65
CA ALA A 93 -7.52 -31.85 17.13
C ALA A 93 -8.01 -32.96 16.19
N VAL A 94 -7.81 -32.81 14.88
CA VAL A 94 -8.08 -33.86 13.88
C VAL A 94 -7.10 -35.00 14.04
N HIS A 95 -5.79 -34.70 14.18
CA HIS A 95 -4.75 -35.72 14.39
C HIS A 95 -4.98 -36.52 15.68
N GLU A 96 -5.33 -35.84 16.79
CA GLU A 96 -5.67 -36.51 18.06
C GLU A 96 -6.89 -37.40 17.90
N THR A 97 -7.93 -36.92 17.21
CA THR A 97 -9.16 -37.70 16.95
C THR A 97 -8.84 -38.89 16.06
N GLN A 98 -8.05 -38.75 15.01
CA GLN A 98 -7.64 -39.86 14.13
C GLN A 98 -6.80 -40.89 14.89
N ALA A 99 -5.80 -40.43 15.68
CA ALA A 99 -4.99 -41.34 16.48
C ALA A 99 -5.84 -42.16 17.46
N ARG A 100 -6.89 -41.56 18.07
CA ARG A 100 -7.80 -42.27 18.97
C ARG A 100 -8.69 -43.28 18.22
N ILE A 101 -9.13 -42.93 17.01
CA ILE A 101 -9.87 -43.85 16.12
C ILE A 101 -9.01 -45.08 15.80
N ASP A 102 -7.73 -44.86 15.44
CA ASP A 102 -6.80 -45.93 15.09
C ASP A 102 -6.50 -46.82 16.30
N GLU A 103 -6.33 -46.22 17.50
CA GLU A 103 -6.17 -46.96 18.75
C GLU A 103 -7.37 -47.84 19.09
N ILE A 104 -8.58 -47.30 18.96
CA ILE A 104 -9.82 -48.08 19.14
C ILE A 104 -9.91 -49.22 18.11
N GLY A 105 -9.54 -48.95 16.84
CA GLY A 105 -9.47 -49.98 15.81
C GLY A 105 -8.52 -51.14 16.18
N ALA A 106 -7.34 -50.79 16.73
CA ALA A 106 -6.39 -51.81 17.22
C ALA A 106 -6.93 -52.59 18.43
N GLN A 107 -7.58 -51.90 19.38
CA GLN A 107 -8.21 -52.55 20.55
C GLN A 107 -9.36 -53.50 20.15
N LEU A 108 -10.19 -53.11 19.19
CA LEU A 108 -11.29 -53.93 18.69
C LEU A 108 -10.82 -55.21 17.97
N ALA A 109 -9.57 -55.29 17.53
CA ALA A 109 -8.96 -56.47 16.93
C ALA A 109 -8.53 -57.51 17.98
N GLU A 110 -8.49 -57.17 19.26
CA GLU A 110 -8.14 -58.07 20.36
C GLU A 110 -9.41 -58.69 20.98
N PRO A 111 -9.31 -59.92 21.54
CA PRO A 111 -10.41 -60.56 22.24
C PRO A 111 -10.83 -59.77 23.46
N MET A 112 -12.14 -59.40 23.53
CA MET A 112 -12.69 -58.58 24.62
C MET A 112 -14.09 -59.03 24.99
N THR A 113 -14.65 -58.48 26.07
CA THR A 113 -16.05 -58.69 26.48
C THR A 113 -17.00 -57.88 25.62
N ASP A 114 -18.24 -58.38 25.44
CA ASP A 114 -19.29 -57.70 24.65
C ASP A 114 -19.57 -56.27 25.18
N ALA A 115 -19.51 -56.06 26.50
CA ALA A 115 -19.67 -54.74 27.10
C ALA A 115 -18.53 -53.76 26.73
N ALA A 116 -17.30 -54.22 26.71
CA ALA A 116 -16.14 -53.42 26.31
C ALA A 116 -16.21 -53.08 24.81
N MET A 117 -16.56 -54.07 23.98
CA MET A 117 -16.74 -53.88 22.54
C MET A 117 -17.84 -52.83 22.24
N THR A 118 -19.00 -52.92 22.94
CA THR A 118 -20.07 -51.93 22.76
C THR A 118 -19.65 -50.52 23.14
N ALA A 119 -18.89 -50.36 24.23
CA ALA A 119 -18.40 -49.07 24.68
C ALA A 119 -17.41 -48.45 23.65
N LEU A 120 -16.46 -49.25 23.14
CA LEU A 120 -15.48 -48.80 22.13
C LEU A 120 -16.14 -48.41 20.81
N LEU A 121 -17.16 -49.17 20.36
CA LEU A 121 -17.91 -48.86 19.15
C LEU A 121 -18.73 -47.56 19.31
N ALA A 122 -19.31 -47.32 20.50
CA ALA A 122 -19.99 -46.05 20.78
C ALA A 122 -19.01 -44.85 20.74
N GLU A 123 -17.86 -44.98 21.40
CA GLU A 123 -16.80 -43.95 21.36
C GLU A 123 -16.32 -43.71 19.94
N GLN A 124 -16.09 -44.75 19.15
CA GLN A 124 -15.67 -44.63 17.75
C GLN A 124 -16.74 -43.90 16.90
N GLY A 125 -18.03 -44.17 17.14
CA GLY A 125 -19.12 -43.46 16.48
C GLY A 125 -19.10 -41.95 16.77
N GLU A 126 -18.91 -41.55 18.04
CA GLU A 126 -18.80 -40.14 18.42
C GLU A 126 -17.58 -39.44 17.78
N LEU A 127 -16.45 -40.17 17.67
CA LEU A 127 -15.24 -39.64 17.03
C LEU A 127 -15.43 -39.49 15.52
N PHE A 128 -16.12 -40.39 14.84
CA PHE A 128 -16.46 -40.25 13.43
C PHE A 128 -17.36 -39.04 13.17
N GLU A 129 -18.41 -38.86 13.99
CA GLU A 129 -19.25 -37.65 13.91
C GLU A 129 -18.46 -36.37 14.12
N ARG A 130 -17.50 -36.40 15.04
CA ARG A 130 -16.57 -35.25 15.26
C ARG A 130 -15.70 -34.98 14.02
N MET A 131 -15.13 -36.04 13.41
CA MET A 131 -14.33 -35.94 12.18
C MET A 131 -15.15 -35.37 11.03
N ASP A 132 -16.39 -35.82 10.86
CA ASP A 132 -17.29 -35.28 9.82
C ASP A 132 -17.61 -33.80 10.05
N HIS A 133 -17.87 -33.40 11.31
CA HIS A 133 -18.22 -32.02 11.66
C HIS A 133 -17.11 -31.04 11.39
N VAL A 134 -15.83 -31.41 11.61
CA VAL A 134 -14.67 -30.56 11.41
C VAL A 134 -14.02 -30.71 10.03
N GLY A 135 -14.62 -31.54 9.15
CA GLY A 135 -14.04 -31.84 7.83
C GLY A 135 -12.68 -32.56 7.92
N GLY A 136 -12.49 -33.33 9.02
CA GLY A 136 -11.22 -33.96 9.34
C GLY A 136 -10.72 -34.96 8.30
N TRP A 137 -11.59 -35.59 7.54
CA TRP A 137 -11.23 -36.52 6.47
C TRP A 137 -10.62 -35.86 5.22
N THR A 138 -10.74 -34.54 5.08
CA THR A 138 -10.34 -33.80 3.89
C THR A 138 -9.33 -32.70 4.18
N TYR A 139 -8.81 -32.61 5.41
CA TYR A 139 -7.90 -31.54 5.81
C TYR A 139 -6.61 -31.49 4.98
N GLU A 140 -6.04 -32.66 4.61
CA GLU A 140 -4.86 -32.73 3.74
C GLU A 140 -5.14 -32.14 2.36
N ASN A 141 -6.29 -32.46 1.77
CA ASN A 141 -6.73 -31.88 0.49
C ASN A 141 -6.92 -30.36 0.61
N THR A 142 -7.38 -29.88 1.77
CA THR A 142 -7.52 -28.42 2.03
C THR A 142 -6.15 -27.75 2.07
N ILE A 143 -5.18 -28.35 2.78
CA ILE A 143 -3.78 -27.86 2.82
C ILE A 143 -3.19 -27.85 1.41
N ASP A 144 -3.32 -28.94 0.66
CA ASP A 144 -2.80 -29.06 -0.70
C ASP A 144 -3.42 -28.03 -1.65
N THR A 145 -4.73 -27.83 -1.56
CA THR A 145 -5.45 -26.83 -2.35
C THR A 145 -4.95 -25.43 -2.06
N VAL A 146 -4.80 -25.08 -0.78
CA VAL A 146 -4.28 -23.76 -0.38
C VAL A 146 -2.84 -23.56 -0.84
N LEU A 147 -1.96 -24.52 -0.60
CA LEU A 147 -0.55 -24.43 -1.00
C LEU A 147 -0.39 -24.36 -2.52
N THR A 148 -1.12 -25.19 -3.27
CA THR A 148 -1.12 -25.16 -4.74
C THR A 148 -1.60 -23.81 -5.26
N SER A 149 -2.69 -23.29 -4.68
CA SER A 149 -3.25 -22.00 -5.06
C SER A 149 -2.26 -20.85 -4.82
N LEU A 150 -1.45 -20.92 -3.76
CA LEU A 150 -0.38 -19.96 -3.47
C LEU A 150 0.90 -20.18 -4.28
N GLY A 151 0.90 -21.18 -5.17
CA GLY A 151 2.01 -21.50 -6.06
C GLY A 151 3.18 -22.23 -5.40
N PHE A 152 2.95 -22.85 -4.23
CA PHE A 152 3.97 -23.72 -3.60
C PHE A 152 4.16 -24.99 -4.41
N ASP A 153 5.35 -25.20 -4.94
CA ASP A 153 5.77 -26.49 -5.48
C ASP A 153 6.13 -27.47 -4.33
N GLU A 154 6.30 -28.74 -4.68
CA GLU A 154 6.55 -29.80 -3.70
C GLU A 154 7.81 -29.56 -2.86
N GLU A 155 8.87 -29.01 -3.46
CA GLU A 155 10.09 -28.69 -2.74
C GLU A 155 9.88 -27.60 -1.68
N ARG A 156 9.23 -26.49 -2.06
CA ARG A 156 9.00 -25.35 -1.16
C ARG A 156 8.03 -25.64 -0.03
N ARG A 157 7.07 -26.57 -0.22
CA ARG A 157 6.13 -27.00 0.84
C ARG A 157 6.87 -27.56 2.06
N HIS A 158 7.96 -28.29 1.80
CA HIS A 158 8.72 -29.01 2.82
C HIS A 158 10.02 -28.29 3.25
N LEU A 159 10.34 -27.12 2.65
CA LEU A 159 11.44 -26.30 3.13
C LEU A 159 11.07 -25.60 4.45
N PRO A 160 12.02 -25.52 5.42
CA PRO A 160 11.83 -24.69 6.61
C PRO A 160 11.49 -23.25 6.23
N VAL A 161 10.47 -22.66 6.90
CA VAL A 161 9.99 -21.30 6.62
C VAL A 161 11.14 -20.28 6.72
N GLY A 162 12.09 -20.49 7.63
CA GLY A 162 13.27 -19.64 7.78
C GLY A 162 14.20 -19.60 6.54
N ARG A 163 14.13 -20.60 5.65
CA ARG A 163 14.89 -20.64 4.39
C ARG A 163 14.15 -20.02 3.21
N LEU A 164 12.87 -19.71 3.36
CA LEU A 164 12.08 -19.08 2.33
C LEU A 164 12.44 -17.59 2.20
N SER A 165 12.30 -17.02 1.00
CA SER A 165 12.39 -15.57 0.81
C SER A 165 11.24 -14.84 1.52
N GLY A 166 11.37 -13.52 1.75
CA GLY A 166 10.34 -12.72 2.41
C GLY A 166 8.95 -12.85 1.76
N GLY A 167 8.88 -12.84 0.43
CA GLY A 167 7.63 -13.04 -0.31
C GLY A 167 7.01 -14.43 -0.09
N TRP A 168 7.83 -15.49 -0.06
CA TRP A 168 7.37 -16.85 0.22
C TRP A 168 6.95 -17.05 1.67
N ARG A 169 7.62 -16.38 2.63
CA ARG A 169 7.17 -16.36 4.04
C ARG A 169 5.81 -15.71 4.19
N ASN A 170 5.56 -14.61 3.49
CA ASN A 170 4.24 -13.97 3.50
C ASN A 170 3.16 -14.86 2.88
N ARG A 171 3.46 -15.57 1.79
CA ARG A 171 2.54 -16.58 1.23
C ARG A 171 2.27 -17.72 2.23
N ALA A 172 3.27 -18.18 2.97
CA ALA A 172 3.09 -19.19 4.03
C ALA A 172 2.19 -18.68 5.18
N ALA A 173 2.41 -17.44 5.63
CA ALA A 173 1.56 -16.81 6.64
C ALA A 173 0.11 -16.64 6.17
N LEU A 174 -0.09 -16.29 4.91
CA LEU A 174 -1.41 -16.23 4.30
C LEU A 174 -2.05 -17.62 4.23
N ALA A 175 -1.30 -18.65 3.81
CA ALA A 175 -1.77 -20.04 3.79
C ALA A 175 -2.32 -20.48 5.16
N LEU A 176 -1.62 -20.13 6.24
CA LEU A 176 -2.01 -20.47 7.61
C LEU A 176 -3.39 -19.92 7.98
N ILE A 177 -3.70 -18.70 7.51
CA ILE A 177 -5.01 -18.09 7.77
C ILE A 177 -6.09 -18.68 6.87
N LEU A 178 -5.75 -18.92 5.61
CA LEU A 178 -6.70 -19.41 4.61
C LEU A 178 -7.19 -20.83 4.90
N VAL A 179 -6.30 -21.67 5.45
CA VAL A 179 -6.64 -23.06 5.79
C VAL A 179 -7.69 -23.15 6.91
N GLN A 180 -7.81 -22.10 7.74
CA GLN A 180 -8.79 -22.03 8.83
C GLN A 180 -10.20 -21.64 8.33
N ALA A 181 -10.36 -21.23 7.07
CA ALA A 181 -11.62 -20.78 6.44
C ALA A 181 -12.46 -19.84 7.34
N PRO A 182 -11.92 -18.68 7.78
CA PRO A 182 -12.61 -17.82 8.73
C PRO A 182 -13.88 -17.19 8.14
N ASP A 183 -14.84 -16.79 9.00
CA ASP A 183 -16.05 -16.04 8.58
C ASP A 183 -15.72 -14.60 8.16
N VAL A 184 -14.70 -14.02 8.80
CA VAL A 184 -14.20 -12.67 8.52
C VAL A 184 -12.69 -12.72 8.32
N LEU A 185 -12.23 -12.14 7.24
CA LEU A 185 -10.81 -12.01 6.92
C LEU A 185 -10.39 -10.54 7.01
N LEU A 186 -9.47 -10.24 7.91
CA LEU A 186 -8.83 -8.94 8.06
C LEU A 186 -7.43 -9.02 7.46
N LEU A 187 -7.15 -8.17 6.46
CA LEU A 187 -5.88 -8.15 5.76
C LEU A 187 -5.22 -6.77 5.93
N ASP A 188 -4.03 -6.74 6.51
CA ASP A 188 -3.24 -5.51 6.64
C ASP A 188 -2.06 -5.55 5.66
N GLU A 189 -2.16 -4.78 4.56
CA GLU A 189 -1.20 -4.69 3.47
C GLU A 189 -0.81 -6.05 2.86
N PRO A 190 -1.77 -6.87 2.39
CA PRO A 190 -1.49 -8.23 1.93
C PRO A 190 -0.69 -8.30 0.62
N THR A 191 -0.64 -7.21 -0.15
CA THR A 191 0.09 -7.13 -1.41
C THR A 191 1.57 -6.83 -1.23
N ASN A 192 1.99 -6.38 -0.05
CA ASN A 192 3.39 -6.12 0.24
C ASN A 192 4.23 -7.39 0.06
N PHE A 193 5.35 -7.26 -0.66
CA PHE A 193 6.28 -8.35 -0.98
C PHE A 193 5.75 -9.43 -1.93
N LEU A 194 4.52 -9.29 -2.47
CA LEU A 194 4.04 -10.14 -3.54
C LEU A 194 4.49 -9.55 -4.89
N ASP A 195 4.85 -10.45 -5.81
CA ASP A 195 4.99 -10.11 -7.22
C ASP A 195 3.62 -10.03 -7.91
N LEU A 196 3.60 -9.59 -9.16
CA LEU A 196 2.36 -9.40 -9.92
C LEU A 196 1.50 -10.68 -9.99
N ASP A 197 2.12 -11.85 -10.07
CA ASP A 197 1.41 -13.14 -10.12
C ASP A 197 0.81 -13.46 -8.76
N GLY A 198 1.52 -13.16 -7.67
CA GLY A 198 1.02 -13.28 -6.30
C GLY A 198 -0.17 -12.36 -6.03
N VAL A 199 -0.12 -11.12 -6.52
CA VAL A 199 -1.24 -10.17 -6.38
C VAL A 199 -2.46 -10.65 -7.17
N ARG A 200 -2.30 -11.05 -8.45
CA ARG A 200 -3.40 -11.59 -9.26
C ARG A 200 -4.03 -12.84 -8.63
N TRP A 201 -3.19 -13.68 -8.05
CA TRP A 201 -3.70 -14.86 -7.37
C TRP A 201 -4.57 -14.51 -6.16
N ILE A 202 -4.09 -13.62 -5.24
CA ILE A 202 -4.88 -13.24 -4.06
C ILE A 202 -6.17 -12.51 -4.44
N GLU A 203 -6.16 -11.68 -5.51
CA GLU A 203 -7.36 -11.06 -6.09
C GLU A 203 -8.40 -12.12 -6.47
N GLY A 204 -8.00 -13.10 -7.30
CA GLY A 204 -8.90 -14.16 -7.75
C GLY A 204 -9.41 -15.02 -6.59
N TRP A 205 -8.56 -15.33 -5.61
CA TRP A 205 -8.96 -16.09 -4.43
C TRP A 205 -9.97 -15.33 -3.56
N LEU A 206 -9.72 -14.04 -3.28
CA LEU A 206 -10.61 -13.19 -2.48
C LEU A 206 -11.97 -12.99 -3.14
N GLN A 207 -12.05 -12.95 -4.47
CA GLN A 207 -13.33 -12.89 -5.18
C GLN A 207 -14.20 -14.12 -4.90
N GLY A 208 -13.60 -15.31 -4.77
CA GLY A 208 -14.28 -16.56 -4.44
C GLY A 208 -14.54 -16.80 -2.95
N PHE A 209 -13.98 -16.00 -2.06
CA PHE A 209 -14.10 -16.19 -0.61
C PHE A 209 -15.54 -15.94 -0.13
N ALA A 210 -16.15 -16.90 0.58
CA ALA A 210 -17.55 -16.82 1.01
C ALA A 210 -17.80 -15.92 2.23
N GLY A 211 -16.75 -15.66 3.03
CA GLY A 211 -16.81 -14.80 4.23
C GLY A 211 -16.78 -13.32 3.89
N ALA A 212 -16.68 -12.48 4.92
CA ALA A 212 -16.46 -11.05 4.77
C ALA A 212 -14.97 -10.73 4.70
N VAL A 213 -14.59 -9.71 3.93
CA VAL A 213 -13.21 -9.24 3.82
C VAL A 213 -13.16 -7.76 4.20
N LEU A 214 -12.24 -7.43 5.07
CA LEU A 214 -11.82 -6.06 5.34
C LEU A 214 -10.32 -5.96 5.07
N VAL A 215 -9.95 -5.20 4.06
CA VAL A 215 -8.56 -5.08 3.62
C VAL A 215 -8.07 -3.65 3.76
N VAL A 216 -6.91 -3.51 4.39
CA VAL A 216 -6.11 -2.28 4.34
C VAL A 216 -5.08 -2.49 3.24
N SER A 217 -5.06 -1.64 2.24
CA SER A 217 -4.03 -1.68 1.20
C SER A 217 -3.80 -0.30 0.61
N HIS A 218 -2.57 -0.10 0.15
CA HIS A 218 -2.17 1.05 -0.65
C HIS A 218 -2.12 0.72 -2.14
N ASP A 219 -2.27 -0.55 -2.51
CA ASP A 219 -2.40 -1.00 -3.89
C ASP A 219 -3.81 -0.72 -4.41
N ARG A 220 -3.89 0.28 -5.25
CA ARG A 220 -5.16 0.80 -5.79
C ARG A 220 -5.82 -0.18 -6.76
N GLN A 221 -5.04 -0.92 -7.53
CA GLN A 221 -5.55 -1.89 -8.48
C GLN A 221 -6.09 -3.12 -7.77
N PHE A 222 -5.36 -3.58 -6.76
CA PHE A 222 -5.84 -4.63 -5.88
C PHE A 222 -7.18 -4.26 -5.22
N LEU A 223 -7.28 -3.04 -4.67
CA LEU A 223 -8.55 -2.54 -4.13
C LEU A 223 -9.64 -2.48 -5.21
N ASP A 224 -9.30 -2.03 -6.42
CA ASP A 224 -10.27 -1.92 -7.52
C ASP A 224 -10.82 -3.28 -7.96
N GLY A 225 -9.99 -4.32 -7.91
CA GLY A 225 -10.36 -5.70 -8.27
C GLY A 225 -11.09 -6.49 -7.17
N VAL A 226 -10.87 -6.13 -5.89
CA VAL A 226 -11.32 -6.96 -4.76
C VAL A 226 -12.51 -6.37 -4.02
N VAL A 227 -12.59 -5.03 -3.87
CA VAL A 227 -13.58 -4.43 -2.97
C VAL A 227 -14.80 -3.89 -3.71
N ASP A 228 -15.93 -3.92 -3.04
CA ASP A 228 -17.21 -3.35 -3.47
C ASP A 228 -17.63 -2.12 -2.65
N ARG A 229 -16.89 -1.81 -1.59
CA ARG A 229 -17.08 -0.65 -0.73
C ARG A 229 -15.77 -0.15 -0.16
N ILE A 230 -15.57 1.17 -0.17
CA ILE A 230 -14.40 1.83 0.43
C ILE A 230 -14.85 2.54 1.70
N VAL A 231 -14.07 2.37 2.77
CA VAL A 231 -14.19 3.12 4.02
C VAL A 231 -12.93 3.94 4.21
N GLU A 232 -13.06 5.25 4.22
CA GLU A 232 -11.93 6.17 4.40
C GLU A 232 -11.91 6.73 5.81
N ILE A 233 -10.74 6.67 6.48
CA ILE A 233 -10.52 7.41 7.73
C ILE A 233 -10.05 8.83 7.36
N GLU A 234 -10.96 9.80 7.50
CA GLU A 234 -10.70 11.21 7.24
C GLU A 234 -11.16 12.06 8.43
N ASN A 235 -10.29 12.94 8.94
CA ASN A 235 -10.58 13.80 10.09
C ASN A 235 -11.13 13.02 11.32
N TYR A 236 -10.53 11.88 11.62
CA TYR A 236 -10.89 10.98 12.72
C TYR A 236 -12.25 10.29 12.57
N ARG A 237 -12.93 10.39 11.44
CA ARG A 237 -14.24 9.79 11.16
C ARG A 237 -14.15 8.80 10.02
N LEU A 238 -15.06 7.84 10.00
CA LEU A 238 -15.24 6.94 8.88
C LEU A 238 -16.17 7.59 7.84
N GLN A 239 -15.73 7.58 6.59
CA GLN A 239 -16.52 7.98 5.45
C GLN A 239 -16.66 6.80 4.50
N GLU A 240 -17.88 6.32 4.30
CA GLU A 240 -18.17 5.20 3.41
C GLU A 240 -18.46 5.68 1.98
N TYR A 241 -17.98 4.92 1.00
CA TYR A 241 -18.23 5.09 -0.42
C TYR A 241 -18.58 3.75 -1.03
N GLU A 242 -19.70 3.67 -1.74
CA GLU A 242 -20.10 2.49 -2.48
C GLU A 242 -19.26 2.34 -3.74
N GLY A 243 -18.95 1.07 -4.09
CA GLY A 243 -18.17 0.70 -5.25
C GLY A 243 -16.70 0.48 -4.95
N ASN A 244 -15.94 0.20 -6.01
CA ASN A 244 -14.51 -0.08 -5.97
C ASN A 244 -13.68 1.21 -5.82
N TYR A 245 -12.35 1.07 -5.91
CA TYR A 245 -11.46 2.22 -5.75
C TYR A 245 -11.66 3.30 -6.81
N SER A 246 -11.91 2.93 -8.07
CA SER A 246 -12.20 3.88 -9.15
C SER A 246 -13.48 4.68 -8.88
N ALA A 247 -14.54 4.02 -8.43
CA ALA A 247 -15.79 4.67 -8.04
C ALA A 247 -15.59 5.65 -6.86
N TYR A 248 -14.80 5.23 -5.85
CA TYR A 248 -14.41 6.10 -4.74
C TYR A 248 -13.70 7.37 -5.21
N VAL A 249 -12.72 7.26 -6.12
CA VAL A 249 -11.98 8.43 -6.65
C VAL A 249 -12.94 9.42 -7.30
N HIS A 250 -13.88 8.95 -8.12
CA HIS A 250 -14.89 9.80 -8.76
C HIS A 250 -15.84 10.44 -7.74
N ALA A 251 -16.33 9.67 -6.77
CA ALA A 251 -17.21 10.18 -5.72
C ALA A 251 -16.51 11.25 -4.86
N LYS A 252 -15.25 10.99 -4.47
CA LYS A 252 -14.44 11.94 -3.68
C LYS A 252 -14.16 13.23 -4.45
N GLN A 253 -13.80 13.14 -5.74
CA GLN A 253 -13.60 14.33 -6.58
C GLN A 253 -14.88 15.16 -6.70
N SER A 254 -16.02 14.51 -6.89
CA SER A 254 -17.32 15.18 -6.97
C SER A 254 -17.68 15.88 -5.65
N ARG A 255 -17.44 15.21 -4.51
CA ARG A 255 -17.61 15.77 -3.17
C ARG A 255 -16.71 16.99 -2.94
N LEU A 256 -15.43 16.90 -3.31
CA LEU A 256 -14.50 18.03 -3.18
C LEU A 256 -14.94 19.23 -4.01
N LYS A 257 -15.34 19.03 -5.29
CA LYS A 257 -15.87 20.09 -6.15
C LYS A 257 -17.12 20.73 -5.57
N MET A 258 -18.00 19.94 -4.94
CA MET A 258 -19.19 20.46 -4.27
C MET A 258 -18.82 21.33 -3.06
N LEU A 259 -17.88 20.86 -2.23
CA LEU A 259 -17.37 21.61 -1.08
C LEU A 259 -16.68 22.92 -1.50
N GLU A 260 -15.88 22.90 -2.58
CA GLU A 260 -15.25 24.10 -3.14
C GLU A 260 -16.30 25.14 -3.59
N ARG A 261 -17.36 24.69 -4.27
CA ARG A 261 -18.47 25.57 -4.69
C ARG A 261 -19.22 26.15 -3.50
N GLN A 262 -19.48 25.34 -2.47
CA GLN A 262 -20.14 25.83 -1.25
C GLN A 262 -19.27 26.86 -0.53
N PHE A 263 -17.95 26.61 -0.44
CA PHE A 263 -17.00 27.53 0.17
C PHE A 263 -16.93 28.86 -0.60
N ALA A 264 -16.83 28.82 -1.94
CA ALA A 264 -16.82 30.00 -2.78
C ALA A 264 -18.12 30.82 -2.62
N HIS A 265 -19.25 30.14 -2.54
CA HIS A 265 -20.55 30.79 -2.33
C HIS A 265 -20.67 31.43 -0.93
N GLU A 266 -20.14 30.75 0.12
CA GLU A 266 -20.09 31.33 1.47
C GLU A 266 -19.17 32.57 1.52
N GLU A 267 -18.01 32.55 0.82
CA GLU A 267 -17.12 33.71 0.71
C GLU A 267 -17.83 34.90 0.00
N GLU A 268 -18.54 34.63 -1.09
CA GLU A 268 -19.28 35.64 -1.84
C GLU A 268 -20.39 36.27 -1.01
N LEU A 269 -21.18 35.46 -0.30
CA LEU A 269 -22.21 35.92 0.64
C LEU A 269 -21.62 36.81 1.74
N LEU A 270 -20.48 36.45 2.28
CA LEU A 270 -19.82 37.23 3.33
C LEU A 270 -19.23 38.53 2.79
N ALA A 271 -18.67 38.53 1.58
CA ALA A 271 -18.23 39.75 0.91
C ALA A 271 -19.39 40.68 0.68
N TYR A 272 -20.57 40.16 0.30
CA TYR A 272 -21.80 40.91 0.14
C TYR A 272 -22.29 41.47 1.49
N GLU A 273 -22.34 40.67 2.55
CA GLU A 273 -22.71 41.12 3.91
C GLU A 273 -21.77 42.22 4.43
N GLN A 274 -20.46 42.10 4.12
CA GLN A 274 -19.47 43.14 4.47
C GLN A 274 -19.72 44.45 3.71
N ALA A 275 -19.94 44.38 2.41
CA ALA A 275 -20.24 45.54 1.59
C ALA A 275 -21.53 46.20 2.06
N ALA A 276 -22.58 45.42 2.34
CA ALA A 276 -23.83 45.91 2.88
C ALA A 276 -23.69 46.50 4.30
N SER A 277 -22.85 45.92 5.16
CA SER A 277 -22.55 46.44 6.50
C SER A 277 -21.70 47.71 6.45
N ALA A 278 -20.75 47.80 5.51
CA ALA A 278 -19.98 49.03 5.26
C ALA A 278 -20.87 50.19 4.78
N ALA A 279 -21.77 49.90 3.83
CA ALA A 279 -22.75 50.87 3.38
C ALA A 279 -23.73 51.34 4.49
N ARG A 280 -24.13 50.41 5.40
CA ARG A 280 -24.92 50.75 6.60
C ARG A 280 -24.11 51.48 7.69
N ARG A 281 -22.75 51.27 7.73
CA ARG A 281 -21.85 51.98 8.66
C ARG A 281 -21.61 53.43 8.25
N GLU A 282 -21.62 53.70 6.98
CA GLU A 282 -21.60 55.05 6.46
C GLU A 282 -22.87 55.82 6.88
N ALA A 283 -24.00 55.08 7.08
CA ALA A 283 -25.26 55.63 7.54
C ALA A 283 -25.49 55.61 9.07
N ALA A 284 -24.73 54.76 9.85
CA ALA A 284 -24.88 54.66 11.32
C ALA A 284 -23.57 54.17 12.00
N ARG A 285 -22.99 55.02 12.85
CA ARG A 285 -21.68 54.88 13.53
C ARG A 285 -21.55 53.76 14.56
N ASN A 286 -22.04 52.52 14.35
CA ASN A 286 -21.79 51.41 15.27
C ASN A 286 -21.47 50.06 14.60
N PRO A 287 -20.36 49.36 14.93
CA PRO A 287 -19.93 48.17 14.25
C PRO A 287 -20.52 46.89 14.86
N SER A 288 -21.11 46.02 14.05
CA SER A 288 -21.55 44.68 14.44
C SER A 288 -20.35 43.69 14.43
N ASN A 289 -19.95 43.21 15.61
CA ASN A 289 -18.89 42.21 15.82
C ASN A 289 -19.19 40.81 15.23
N ALA A 290 -20.40 40.54 14.74
CA ALA A 290 -20.80 39.22 14.27
C ALA A 290 -20.17 38.83 12.90
N VAL A 291 -20.05 39.82 11.98
CA VAL A 291 -19.48 39.60 10.65
C VAL A 291 -17.96 39.35 10.73
N ALA A 292 -17.26 40.06 11.64
CA ALA A 292 -15.83 39.87 11.86
C ALA A 292 -15.50 38.48 12.46
N ARG A 293 -16.36 37.94 13.33
CA ARG A 293 -16.21 36.58 13.87
C ARG A 293 -16.44 35.51 12.80
N ARG A 294 -17.48 35.63 11.97
CA ARG A 294 -17.77 34.71 10.86
C ARG A 294 -16.64 34.66 9.83
N LEU A 295 -16.02 35.80 9.52
CA LEU A 295 -14.86 35.89 8.65
C LEU A 295 -13.63 35.21 9.24
N ALA A 296 -13.38 35.35 10.54
CA ALA A 296 -12.28 34.71 11.22
C ALA A 296 -12.47 33.18 11.23
N ASP A 297 -13.70 32.71 11.36
CA ASP A 297 -14.03 31.27 11.32
C ASP A 297 -13.89 30.67 9.91
N ILE A 298 -14.22 31.40 8.85
CA ILE A 298 -14.02 30.94 7.47
C ILE A 298 -12.54 30.97 7.08
N LYS A 299 -11.80 32.00 7.47
CA LYS A 299 -10.34 32.04 7.27
C LYS A 299 -9.60 30.92 8.00
N LYS A 300 -10.17 30.38 9.09
CA LYS A 300 -9.65 29.19 9.78
C LYS A 300 -10.00 27.87 9.09
N ARG A 301 -11.10 27.81 8.31
CA ARG A 301 -11.41 26.67 7.45
C ARG A 301 -10.47 26.73 6.25
N GLN A 302 -9.48 25.84 6.20
CA GLN A 302 -8.59 25.77 5.03
C GLN A 302 -9.44 25.39 3.81
N ALA A 303 -9.48 26.26 2.79
CA ALA A 303 -10.07 25.93 1.51
C ALA A 303 -9.35 24.71 0.91
N PRO A 304 -10.08 23.73 0.32
CA PRO A 304 -9.43 22.67 -0.45
C PRO A 304 -8.65 23.34 -1.58
N ARG A 305 -7.34 23.06 -1.65
CA ARG A 305 -6.44 23.72 -2.62
C ARG A 305 -6.48 22.96 -3.94
N PRO A 306 -6.78 23.62 -5.07
CA PRO A 306 -6.60 23.01 -6.38
C PRO A 306 -5.12 22.73 -6.63
N ILE A 307 -4.81 21.51 -7.06
CA ILE A 307 -3.44 20.97 -7.14
C ILE A 307 -2.78 21.31 -8.49
N ASP A 308 -3.51 21.78 -9.48
CA ASP A 308 -3.10 21.75 -10.89
C ASP A 308 -2.29 22.95 -11.43
N GLN A 309 -1.96 23.96 -10.64
CA GLN A 309 -1.47 25.23 -11.24
C GLN A 309 0.02 25.56 -11.09
N ILE A 310 0.90 24.68 -10.53
CA ILE A 310 2.16 25.21 -9.99
C ILE A 310 3.45 24.62 -10.56
N ILE A 311 3.44 23.57 -11.38
CA ILE A 311 4.70 22.88 -11.79
C ILE A 311 5.43 23.55 -12.96
N THR A 312 4.81 24.42 -13.71
CA THR A 312 5.37 24.97 -14.96
C THR A 312 6.53 25.95 -14.82
N GLY A 313 6.94 26.34 -13.61
CA GLY A 313 7.96 27.38 -13.41
C GLY A 313 9.34 26.88 -12.95
N ILE A 314 9.54 25.58 -12.71
CA ILE A 314 10.71 25.08 -11.98
C ILE A 314 11.95 24.83 -12.86
N TYR A 315 11.81 24.65 -14.17
CA TYR A 315 12.85 23.99 -14.98
C TYR A 315 13.33 24.73 -16.25
N ASP A 316 13.17 26.01 -16.39
CA ASP A 316 13.58 26.76 -17.61
C ASP A 316 15.11 26.82 -17.86
N GLY A 317 15.93 26.12 -17.06
CA GLY A 317 17.39 26.26 -17.09
C GLY A 317 18.23 25.04 -17.51
N LEU A 318 17.63 23.84 -17.67
CA LEU A 318 18.41 22.64 -18.04
C LEU A 318 18.77 22.63 -19.54
N ARG A 319 19.93 23.19 -19.91
CA ARG A 319 20.57 23.06 -21.23
C ARG A 319 21.32 21.72 -21.31
N VAL A 320 20.62 20.62 -21.45
CA VAL A 320 21.19 19.29 -21.67
C VAL A 320 20.75 18.76 -23.03
N SER A 321 21.55 17.88 -23.65
CA SER A 321 21.20 17.17 -24.87
C SER A 321 19.83 16.51 -24.78
N ASN A 322 19.14 16.33 -25.90
CA ASN A 322 17.91 15.51 -25.92
C ASN A 322 18.21 14.05 -25.64
N ASP A 323 19.31 13.52 -26.16
CA ASP A 323 19.77 12.17 -25.87
C ASP A 323 20.51 12.17 -24.54
N LEU A 324 20.04 11.42 -23.55
CA LEU A 324 20.55 11.41 -22.18
C LEU A 324 21.40 10.18 -21.88
N LEU A 325 20.98 9.00 -22.35
CA LEU A 325 21.62 7.73 -22.10
C LEU A 325 21.51 6.83 -23.32
N THR A 326 22.58 6.10 -23.64
CA THR A 326 22.59 5.01 -24.62
C THR A 326 23.10 3.74 -23.95
N VAL A 327 22.33 2.68 -24.04
CA VAL A 327 22.65 1.33 -23.55
C VAL A 327 22.79 0.41 -24.76
N THR A 328 23.89 -0.34 -24.85
CA THR A 328 24.15 -1.20 -26.01
C THR A 328 24.62 -2.58 -25.55
N GLY A 329 23.87 -3.62 -25.90
CA GLY A 329 24.22 -5.02 -25.70
C GLY A 329 24.43 -5.40 -24.23
N LEU A 330 23.77 -4.74 -23.28
CA LEU A 330 24.01 -4.88 -21.85
C LEU A 330 23.66 -6.29 -21.36
N THR A 331 24.59 -6.90 -20.66
CA THR A 331 24.45 -8.25 -20.09
C THR A 331 24.93 -8.25 -18.64
N LYS A 332 24.17 -8.88 -17.76
CA LYS A 332 24.54 -9.09 -16.35
C LYS A 332 23.96 -10.37 -15.82
N GLY A 333 24.75 -11.09 -15.02
CA GLY A 333 24.36 -12.30 -14.30
C GLY A 333 25.15 -12.50 -13.03
N PHE A 334 24.76 -13.47 -12.23
CA PHE A 334 25.47 -13.89 -11.02
C PHE A 334 25.61 -15.41 -10.99
N ASN A 335 26.76 -15.90 -10.54
CA ASN A 335 27.03 -17.34 -10.41
C ASN A 335 26.75 -18.15 -11.69
N GLY A 336 27.03 -17.57 -12.87
CA GLY A 336 26.82 -18.23 -14.15
C GLY A 336 25.36 -18.19 -14.68
N THR A 337 24.43 -17.61 -13.93
CA THR A 337 23.03 -17.43 -14.35
C THR A 337 22.83 -16.00 -14.84
N PRO A 338 22.52 -15.78 -16.14
CA PRO A 338 22.25 -14.46 -16.64
C PRO A 338 20.89 -13.96 -16.13
N LEU A 339 20.85 -12.73 -15.61
CA LEU A 339 19.60 -12.03 -15.27
C LEU A 339 19.02 -11.35 -16.52
N PHE A 340 19.88 -10.69 -17.29
CA PHE A 340 19.51 -10.12 -18.59
C PHE A 340 20.71 -10.15 -19.54
N ALA A 341 20.44 -10.28 -20.83
CA ALA A 341 21.46 -10.38 -21.87
C ALA A 341 21.07 -9.62 -23.14
N GLY A 342 22.04 -8.88 -23.69
CA GLY A 342 21.90 -8.18 -24.96
C GLY A 342 20.93 -6.99 -24.96
N LEU A 343 20.57 -6.44 -23.78
CA LEU A 343 19.65 -5.33 -23.66
C LEU A 343 20.23 -4.06 -24.30
N SER A 344 19.45 -3.44 -25.17
CA SER A 344 19.81 -2.17 -25.81
C SER A 344 18.60 -1.25 -25.84
N PHE A 345 18.77 -0.02 -25.38
CA PHE A 345 17.75 1.03 -25.43
C PHE A 345 18.40 2.41 -25.27
N ASP A 346 17.69 3.44 -25.65
CA ASP A 346 18.08 4.84 -25.41
C ASP A 346 17.11 5.50 -24.45
N LEU A 347 17.57 6.58 -23.80
CA LEU A 347 16.76 7.44 -22.96
C LEU A 347 16.88 8.87 -23.46
N GLN A 348 15.75 9.48 -23.76
CA GLN A 348 15.64 10.86 -24.20
C GLN A 348 15.01 11.75 -23.14
N ARG A 349 15.16 13.04 -23.30
CA ARG A 349 14.55 14.02 -22.43
C ARG A 349 13.03 13.95 -22.54
N GLY A 350 12.36 13.80 -21.41
CA GLY A 350 10.90 13.64 -21.34
C GLY A 350 10.45 12.19 -21.27
N ASP A 351 11.32 11.20 -21.54
CA ASP A 351 10.96 9.79 -21.48
C ASP A 351 10.55 9.35 -20.05
N ARG A 352 9.56 8.48 -20.01
CA ARG A 352 9.06 7.80 -18.82
C ARG A 352 9.13 6.30 -19.03
N VAL A 353 10.21 5.69 -18.54
CA VAL A 353 10.49 4.26 -18.73
C VAL A 353 10.19 3.52 -17.43
N ALA A 354 9.26 2.57 -17.47
CA ALA A 354 9.04 1.66 -16.36
C ALA A 354 9.67 0.29 -16.64
N VAL A 355 10.26 -0.30 -15.60
CA VAL A 355 10.88 -1.63 -15.63
C VAL A 355 9.98 -2.59 -14.86
N LEU A 356 9.49 -3.63 -15.53
CA LEU A 356 8.53 -4.60 -15.00
C LEU A 356 9.11 -6.02 -15.03
N GLY A 357 8.64 -6.87 -14.14
CA GLY A 357 9.02 -8.30 -14.08
C GLY A 357 8.83 -8.88 -12.69
N SER A 358 8.97 -10.19 -12.56
CA SER A 358 8.87 -10.91 -11.29
C SER A 358 9.97 -10.51 -10.29
N ASN A 359 9.79 -10.84 -9.03
CA ASN A 359 10.82 -10.63 -8.02
C ASN A 359 12.05 -11.48 -8.33
N GLY A 360 13.24 -10.86 -8.20
CA GLY A 360 14.52 -11.51 -8.52
C GLY A 360 14.86 -11.57 -10.02
N SER A 361 14.05 -11.01 -10.91
CA SER A 361 14.33 -11.01 -12.36
C SER A 361 15.49 -10.11 -12.79
N GLY A 362 16.04 -9.27 -11.89
CA GLY A 362 17.16 -8.39 -12.19
C GLY A 362 16.83 -6.91 -12.40
N LYS A 363 15.61 -6.47 -12.06
CA LYS A 363 15.17 -5.06 -12.20
C LYS A 363 16.07 -4.07 -11.46
N SER A 364 16.28 -4.28 -10.15
CA SER A 364 17.16 -3.43 -9.33
C SER A 364 18.60 -3.50 -9.82
N THR A 365 19.07 -4.71 -10.21
CA THR A 365 20.42 -4.88 -10.81
C THR A 365 20.57 -4.07 -12.10
N LEU A 366 19.52 -3.96 -12.92
CA LEU A 366 19.56 -3.07 -14.10
C LEU A 366 19.78 -1.62 -13.66
N LEU A 367 19.04 -1.13 -12.65
CA LEU A 367 19.23 0.23 -12.14
C LEU A 367 20.64 0.44 -11.58
N ASP A 368 21.18 -0.53 -10.82
CA ASP A 368 22.55 -0.45 -10.28
C ASP A 368 23.61 -0.39 -11.39
N VAL A 369 23.39 -1.13 -12.49
CA VAL A 369 24.27 -1.05 -13.66
C VAL A 369 24.15 0.30 -14.38
N LEU A 370 22.94 0.85 -14.51
CA LEU A 370 22.74 2.17 -15.13
C LEU A 370 23.36 3.29 -14.29
N THR A 371 23.31 3.18 -12.97
CA THR A 371 23.91 4.16 -12.04
C THR A 371 25.40 3.94 -11.80
N GLY A 372 25.97 2.83 -12.30
CA GLY A 372 27.38 2.50 -12.14
C GLY A 372 27.75 1.92 -10.77
N GLU A 373 26.77 1.53 -9.97
CA GLU A 373 26.99 0.84 -8.69
C GLU A 373 27.45 -0.60 -8.91
N THR A 374 27.06 -1.19 -10.05
CA THR A 374 27.48 -2.53 -10.48
C THR A 374 28.02 -2.49 -11.90
N GLU A 375 29.17 -3.14 -12.17
CA GLU A 375 29.72 -3.25 -13.52
C GLU A 375 28.95 -4.31 -14.33
N PRO A 376 28.64 -4.06 -15.63
CA PRO A 376 28.07 -5.06 -16.51
C PRO A 376 29.09 -6.14 -16.87
N ASP A 377 28.62 -7.34 -17.17
CA ASP A 377 29.47 -8.43 -17.65
C ASP A 377 29.82 -8.27 -19.15
N ALA A 378 28.91 -7.64 -19.92
CA ALA A 378 29.13 -7.26 -21.31
C ALA A 378 28.24 -6.08 -21.68
N GLY A 379 28.58 -5.41 -22.80
CA GLY A 379 27.89 -4.23 -23.29
C GLY A 379 28.40 -2.92 -22.68
N THR A 380 27.70 -1.82 -22.96
CA THR A 380 28.12 -0.48 -22.49
C THR A 380 26.92 0.36 -22.07
N VAL A 381 27.14 1.14 -21.02
CA VAL A 381 26.24 2.23 -20.57
C VAL A 381 26.94 3.56 -20.81
N ARG A 382 26.37 4.42 -21.61
CA ARG A 382 26.98 5.71 -21.97
C ARG A 382 26.03 6.87 -21.68
N TRP A 383 26.33 7.63 -20.65
CA TRP A 383 25.66 8.91 -20.37
C TRP A 383 26.19 10.02 -21.29
N ALA A 384 25.32 10.86 -21.80
CA ALA A 384 25.73 12.01 -22.60
C ALA A 384 26.50 13.03 -21.74
N LYS A 385 27.36 13.79 -22.39
CA LYS A 385 28.25 14.74 -21.68
C LYS A 385 27.45 15.79 -20.89
N GLY A 386 27.74 15.88 -19.61
CA GLY A 386 27.09 16.85 -18.71
C GLY A 386 25.73 16.42 -18.17
N VAL A 387 25.23 15.23 -18.52
CA VAL A 387 24.02 14.66 -17.93
C VAL A 387 24.32 14.24 -16.49
N ARG A 388 23.48 14.68 -15.57
CA ARG A 388 23.46 14.20 -14.18
C ARG A 388 22.20 13.42 -13.95
N TYR A 389 22.31 12.31 -13.26
CA TYR A 389 21.17 11.54 -12.75
C TYR A 389 21.15 11.60 -11.22
N VAL A 390 19.99 11.28 -10.64
CA VAL A 390 19.81 11.13 -9.20
C VAL A 390 19.04 9.86 -8.93
N SER A 391 19.52 9.05 -7.96
CA SER A 391 18.80 7.89 -7.45
C SER A 391 17.94 8.30 -6.25
N TYR A 392 16.66 8.08 -6.35
CA TYR A 392 15.71 8.35 -5.27
C TYR A 392 16.05 7.54 -4.01
N ASN A 393 16.39 6.25 -4.18
CA ASN A 393 16.70 5.37 -3.06
C ASN A 393 17.95 5.84 -2.30
N ALA A 394 18.99 6.29 -3.03
CA ALA A 394 20.18 6.86 -2.43
C ALA A 394 19.86 8.17 -1.68
N VAL A 395 19.04 9.05 -2.25
CA VAL A 395 18.61 10.29 -1.60
C VAL A 395 17.78 10.00 -0.34
N TYR A 396 16.85 9.04 -0.41
CA TYR A 396 16.03 8.64 0.72
C TYR A 396 16.87 8.05 1.87
N ALA A 397 17.83 7.18 1.55
CA ALA A 397 18.73 6.58 2.54
C ALA A 397 19.69 7.61 3.17
N ALA A 398 20.07 8.66 2.43
CA ALA A 398 20.98 9.71 2.88
C ALA A 398 20.28 10.86 3.61
N LEU A 399 18.97 10.79 3.86
CA LEU A 399 18.25 11.84 4.59
C LEU A 399 18.80 12.00 6.01
N ASP A 400 19.25 13.21 6.36
CA ASP A 400 19.63 13.53 7.73
C ASP A 400 18.40 13.66 8.61
N LEU A 401 18.22 12.69 9.52
CA LEU A 401 17.05 12.59 10.40
C LEU A 401 17.00 13.71 11.45
N ASP A 402 18.12 14.35 11.75
CA ASP A 402 18.21 15.46 12.69
C ASP A 402 17.95 16.83 12.05
N ASP A 403 18.02 16.89 10.73
CA ASP A 403 17.73 18.10 9.98
C ASP A 403 16.22 18.40 9.88
N THR A 404 15.89 19.67 9.60
CA THR A 404 14.51 20.09 9.36
C THR A 404 14.14 19.94 7.88
N VAL A 405 12.86 19.69 7.60
CA VAL A 405 12.35 19.61 6.22
C VAL A 405 12.71 20.85 5.41
N GLY A 406 12.53 22.03 6.00
CA GLY A 406 12.81 23.30 5.34
C GLY A 406 14.29 23.50 5.02
N HIS A 407 15.21 23.08 5.89
CA HIS A 407 16.64 23.18 5.65
C HIS A 407 17.10 22.14 4.63
N ALA A 408 16.75 20.89 4.78
CA ALA A 408 17.12 19.80 3.88
C ALA A 408 16.72 20.04 2.42
N VAL A 409 15.57 20.67 2.19
CA VAL A 409 15.11 21.00 0.83
C VAL A 409 15.73 22.31 0.33
N ASN A 410 15.97 23.30 1.19
CA ASN A 410 16.60 24.57 0.81
C ASN A 410 18.13 24.45 0.61
N ALA A 411 18.78 23.37 1.06
CA ALA A 411 20.21 23.15 0.87
C ALA A 411 20.62 22.87 -0.60
N TYR A 412 19.66 22.64 -1.48
CA TYR A 412 19.87 22.32 -2.91
C TYR A 412 19.88 23.50 -3.91
N PRO A 413 19.63 24.78 -3.57
CA PRO A 413 19.45 25.86 -4.54
C PRO A 413 20.67 26.18 -5.39
N ASP A 414 21.91 25.93 -4.92
CA ASP A 414 23.15 26.33 -5.61
C ASP A 414 23.44 25.52 -6.90
N SER A 415 22.74 24.41 -7.11
CA SER A 415 22.87 23.60 -8.32
C SER A 415 21.83 23.90 -9.40
N LEU A 416 20.85 24.73 -9.09
CA LEU A 416 19.75 25.07 -9.98
C LEU A 416 20.02 26.37 -10.74
N ALA A 417 19.73 26.34 -12.04
CA ALA A 417 19.43 27.54 -12.82
C ALA A 417 18.11 28.19 -12.33
N PHE A 418 17.97 28.30 -11.03
CA PHE A 418 16.79 28.78 -10.33
C PHE A 418 17.11 30.13 -9.71
N THR A 419 16.43 31.13 -10.14
CA THR A 419 16.18 32.34 -9.34
C THR A 419 15.15 31.99 -8.25
N ALA A 420 15.36 30.88 -7.53
CA ALA A 420 14.44 30.42 -6.52
C ALA A 420 14.58 31.26 -5.28
N THR A 421 13.69 32.20 -5.11
CA THR A 421 13.51 32.84 -3.81
C THR A 421 12.96 31.77 -2.83
N LYS A 422 13.32 31.88 -1.53
CA LYS A 422 12.78 31.04 -0.45
C LYS A 422 11.24 30.87 -0.54
N LYS A 423 10.54 31.84 -1.12
CA LYS A 423 9.10 31.83 -1.35
C LYS A 423 8.67 30.83 -2.44
N SER A 424 9.49 30.58 -3.47
CA SER A 424 9.17 29.59 -4.52
C SER A 424 9.40 28.17 -4.04
N VAL A 425 10.42 27.91 -3.21
CA VAL A 425 10.67 26.61 -2.60
C VAL A 425 9.54 26.26 -1.61
N ASN A 426 9.14 27.18 -0.75
CA ASN A 426 8.00 26.94 0.15
C ASN A 426 6.69 26.67 -0.61
N ARG A 427 6.48 27.35 -1.74
CA ARG A 427 5.34 27.10 -2.62
C ARG A 427 5.42 25.71 -3.25
N PHE A 428 6.60 25.28 -3.68
CA PHE A 428 6.86 23.93 -4.18
C PHE A 428 6.59 22.87 -3.10
N LEU A 429 7.08 23.07 -1.87
CA LEU A 429 6.82 22.16 -0.74
C LEU A 429 5.34 22.08 -0.37
N ALA A 430 4.59 23.19 -0.49
CA ALA A 430 3.15 23.19 -0.31
C ALA A 430 2.43 22.30 -1.34
N MET A 431 2.96 22.15 -2.57
CA MET A 431 2.44 21.20 -3.58
C MET A 431 2.68 19.75 -3.17
N LEU A 432 3.80 19.49 -2.52
CA LEU A 432 4.10 18.19 -1.93
C LEU A 432 3.38 17.99 -0.58
N GLN A 433 2.37 18.84 -0.30
CA GLN A 433 1.52 18.80 0.89
C GLN A 433 2.25 19.02 2.23
N PHE A 434 3.35 19.80 2.22
CA PHE A 434 3.95 20.30 3.44
C PHE A 434 3.33 21.65 3.83
N SER A 435 2.90 21.76 5.09
CA SER A 435 2.48 23.02 5.69
C SER A 435 3.69 23.81 6.19
N GLU A 436 3.52 25.10 6.51
CA GLU A 436 4.60 25.90 7.12
C GLU A 436 5.08 25.32 8.45
N ALA A 437 4.20 24.68 9.21
CA ALA A 437 4.55 23.98 10.46
C ALA A 437 5.44 22.76 10.19
N ASP A 438 5.17 21.99 9.13
CA ASP A 438 5.95 20.82 8.77
C ASP A 438 7.39 21.19 8.37
N LEU A 439 7.63 22.39 7.83
CA LEU A 439 8.96 22.83 7.44
C LEU A 439 9.95 22.95 8.61
N GLN A 440 9.43 23.14 9.82
CA GLN A 440 10.24 23.24 11.04
C GLN A 440 10.40 21.88 11.75
N GLN A 441 9.73 20.84 11.29
CA GLN A 441 9.84 19.52 11.88
C GLN A 441 11.14 18.83 11.47
N LYS A 442 11.72 18.06 12.40
CA LYS A 442 12.85 17.18 12.11
C LYS A 442 12.39 16.02 11.22
N ILE A 443 13.20 15.66 10.24
CA ILE A 443 12.94 14.56 9.29
C ILE A 443 12.72 13.23 10.04
N GLY A 444 13.46 13.00 11.13
CA GLY A 444 13.32 11.81 11.96
C GLY A 444 11.94 11.64 12.61
N THR A 445 11.19 12.74 12.81
CA THR A 445 9.83 12.70 13.39
C THR A 445 8.73 12.49 12.34
N LEU A 446 9.08 12.52 11.07
CA LEU A 446 8.15 12.35 9.97
C LEU A 446 7.75 10.88 9.77
N SER A 447 6.53 10.65 9.25
CA SER A 447 6.14 9.34 8.73
C SER A 447 6.98 8.94 7.51
N GLY A 448 7.04 7.63 7.20
CA GLY A 448 7.73 7.12 6.01
C GLY A 448 7.26 7.84 4.73
N GLY A 449 5.95 8.03 4.54
CA GLY A 449 5.40 8.77 3.40
C GLY A 449 5.79 10.26 3.37
N GLN A 450 5.93 10.92 4.52
CA GLN A 450 6.43 12.29 4.57
C GLN A 450 7.91 12.37 4.22
N ARG A 451 8.74 11.44 4.73
CA ARG A 451 10.17 11.34 4.36
C ARG A 451 10.35 11.08 2.87
N ALA A 452 9.55 10.20 2.28
CA ALA A 452 9.54 9.95 0.84
C ALA A 452 9.24 11.23 0.03
N ARG A 453 8.31 12.06 0.51
CA ARG A 453 8.01 13.37 -0.13
C ARG A 453 9.17 14.37 0.01
N VAL A 454 9.95 14.31 1.10
CA VAL A 454 11.19 15.11 1.22
C VAL A 454 12.23 14.62 0.21
N ALA A 455 12.46 13.32 0.10
CA ALA A 455 13.42 12.75 -0.85
C ALA A 455 13.05 13.06 -2.30
N ILE A 456 11.78 12.92 -2.69
CA ILE A 456 11.35 13.30 -4.05
C ILE A 456 11.50 14.80 -4.30
N ALA A 457 11.26 15.65 -3.29
CA ALA A 457 11.52 17.08 -3.39
C ALA A 457 13.00 17.36 -3.68
N GLN A 458 13.90 16.69 -2.97
CA GLN A 458 15.34 16.82 -3.20
C GLN A 458 15.73 16.31 -4.59
N CYS A 459 15.20 15.17 -5.05
CA CYS A 459 15.45 14.67 -6.41
C CYS A 459 15.02 15.69 -7.47
N LEU A 460 13.82 16.24 -7.34
CA LEU A 460 13.30 17.25 -8.27
C LEU A 460 14.08 18.56 -8.24
N LEU A 461 14.61 18.96 -7.10
CA LEU A 461 15.41 20.18 -6.92
C LEU A 461 16.90 19.97 -7.19
N SER A 462 17.39 18.75 -7.36
CA SER A 462 18.80 18.43 -7.59
C SER A 462 19.36 18.98 -8.91
N GLY A 463 18.50 19.39 -9.85
CA GLY A 463 18.90 19.78 -11.20
C GLY A 463 19.42 18.61 -12.04
N ALA A 464 19.10 17.36 -11.66
CA ALA A 464 19.39 16.19 -12.46
C ALA A 464 18.50 16.15 -13.72
N ALA A 465 19.05 15.63 -14.81
CA ALA A 465 18.31 15.42 -16.05
C ALA A 465 17.54 14.09 -16.06
N VAL A 466 17.94 13.16 -15.18
CA VAL A 466 17.32 11.84 -15.05
C VAL A 466 17.10 11.52 -13.58
N ILE A 467 15.89 11.02 -13.26
CA ILE A 467 15.56 10.48 -11.94
C ILE A 467 15.39 8.96 -12.09
N VAL A 468 16.11 8.20 -11.27
CA VAL A 468 16.04 6.74 -11.19
C VAL A 468 15.35 6.36 -9.88
N LEU A 469 14.30 5.51 -9.95
CA LEU A 469 13.52 5.11 -8.79
C LEU A 469 13.38 3.58 -8.76
N ASP A 470 13.68 2.98 -7.61
CA ASP A 470 13.44 1.56 -7.36
C ASP A 470 12.36 1.42 -6.29
N GLU A 471 11.21 0.89 -6.68
CA GLU A 471 10.01 0.69 -5.86
C GLU A 471 9.64 1.91 -4.98
N PRO A 472 9.51 3.11 -5.56
CA PRO A 472 9.35 4.34 -4.79
C PRO A 472 7.99 4.44 -4.08
N THR A 473 7.03 3.64 -4.48
CA THR A 473 5.67 3.61 -3.91
C THR A 473 5.54 2.70 -2.70
N ASN A 474 6.54 1.85 -2.43
CA ASN A 474 6.53 0.96 -1.27
C ASN A 474 6.38 1.75 0.04
N HIS A 475 5.46 1.32 0.89
CA HIS A 475 5.15 1.94 2.18
C HIS A 475 4.58 3.37 2.10
N LEU A 476 4.25 3.89 0.90
CA LEU A 476 3.58 5.16 0.75
C LEU A 476 2.06 5.00 0.89
N ASP A 477 1.42 5.97 1.55
CA ASP A 477 -0.04 6.06 1.46
C ASP A 477 -0.47 6.55 0.07
N ILE A 478 -1.71 6.26 -0.29
CA ILE A 478 -2.30 6.61 -1.58
C ILE A 478 -2.12 8.11 -1.91
N THR A 479 -2.23 8.97 -0.90
CA THR A 479 -2.08 10.42 -1.08
C THR A 479 -0.64 10.80 -1.44
N SER A 480 0.35 10.21 -0.75
CA SER A 480 1.77 10.43 -1.02
C SER A 480 2.17 9.90 -2.40
N THR A 481 1.65 8.73 -2.80
CA THR A 481 1.84 8.17 -4.14
C THR A 481 1.28 9.10 -5.22
N GLN A 482 0.06 9.63 -5.05
CA GLN A 482 -0.54 10.58 -6.00
C GLN A 482 0.26 11.89 -6.14
N VAL A 483 0.83 12.38 -5.04
CA VAL A 483 1.72 13.56 -5.08
C VAL A 483 2.98 13.26 -5.87
N MET A 484 3.60 12.09 -5.66
CA MET A 484 4.77 11.64 -6.39
C MET A 484 4.48 11.47 -7.89
N GLU A 485 3.38 10.82 -8.25
CA GLU A 485 2.92 10.68 -9.65
C GLU A 485 2.86 12.04 -10.35
N ARG A 486 2.18 13.00 -9.76
CA ARG A 486 2.05 14.33 -10.35
C ARG A 486 3.38 15.03 -10.50
N ALA A 487 4.22 14.94 -9.48
CA ALA A 487 5.54 15.54 -9.50
C ALA A 487 6.41 14.96 -10.64
N LEU A 488 6.42 13.63 -10.80
CA LEU A 488 7.20 12.94 -11.83
C LEU A 488 6.60 13.10 -13.24
N THR A 489 5.28 13.14 -13.38
CA THR A 489 4.62 13.38 -14.68
C THR A 489 5.02 14.74 -15.25
N HIS A 490 5.18 15.77 -14.41
CA HIS A 490 5.56 17.11 -14.85
C HIS A 490 7.06 17.37 -14.82
N PHE A 491 7.87 16.39 -14.47
CA PHE A 491 9.33 16.51 -14.49
C PHE A 491 9.81 16.63 -15.94
N PRO A 492 10.60 17.67 -16.31
CA PRO A 492 10.99 17.92 -17.70
C PRO A 492 12.15 17.05 -18.19
N GLY A 493 12.84 16.34 -17.28
CA GLY A 493 13.87 15.35 -17.59
C GLY A 493 13.25 13.97 -17.84
N ALA A 494 14.07 12.92 -17.88
CA ALA A 494 13.63 11.55 -18.00
C ALA A 494 13.47 10.87 -16.65
N VAL A 495 12.59 9.89 -16.58
CA VAL A 495 12.36 9.05 -15.40
C VAL A 495 12.51 7.58 -15.78
N VAL A 496 13.31 6.85 -14.99
CA VAL A 496 13.39 5.39 -15.05
C VAL A 496 12.91 4.86 -13.72
N VAL A 497 11.88 4.01 -13.73
CA VAL A 497 11.25 3.52 -12.51
C VAL A 497 11.02 2.01 -12.56
N VAL A 498 11.39 1.33 -11.47
CA VAL A 498 10.91 -0.01 -11.15
C VAL A 498 9.72 0.16 -10.22
N SER A 499 8.57 -0.42 -10.54
CA SER A 499 7.41 -0.42 -9.65
C SER A 499 6.46 -1.58 -9.95
N HIS A 500 5.85 -2.11 -8.90
CA HIS A 500 4.75 -3.07 -8.98
C HIS A 500 3.37 -2.40 -8.94
N ASP A 501 3.29 -1.09 -8.65
CA ASP A 501 2.05 -0.32 -8.68
C ASP A 501 1.64 0.00 -10.14
N ARG A 502 0.68 -0.77 -10.65
CA ARG A 502 0.20 -0.64 -12.03
C ARG A 502 -0.44 0.71 -12.31
N PHE A 503 -1.21 1.28 -11.36
CA PHE A 503 -1.78 2.61 -11.52
C PHE A 503 -0.69 3.69 -11.63
N PHE A 504 0.40 3.52 -10.88
CA PHE A 504 1.53 4.42 -10.95
C PHE A 504 2.22 4.31 -12.32
N VAL A 505 2.46 3.08 -12.78
CA VAL A 505 3.08 2.82 -14.07
C VAL A 505 2.20 3.31 -15.22
N ASP A 506 0.92 2.97 -15.24
CA ASP A 506 -0.03 3.41 -16.30
C ASP A 506 -0.12 4.93 -16.43
N LYS A 507 0.00 5.63 -15.30
CA LYS A 507 -0.10 7.09 -15.28
C LYS A 507 1.19 7.80 -15.68
N LEU A 508 2.33 7.16 -15.39
CA LEU A 508 3.65 7.77 -15.54
C LEU A 508 4.35 7.33 -16.81
N ALA A 509 4.31 6.02 -17.15
CA ALA A 509 5.19 5.44 -18.15
C ALA A 509 4.65 5.57 -19.57
N ASP A 510 5.54 5.93 -20.50
CA ASP A 510 5.30 5.89 -21.95
C ASP A 510 5.86 4.60 -22.56
N ARG A 511 6.93 4.04 -21.94
CA ARG A 511 7.68 2.89 -22.41
C ARG A 511 7.90 1.90 -21.27
N LEU A 512 7.85 0.60 -21.58
CA LEU A 512 8.06 -0.49 -20.64
C LEU A 512 9.25 -1.35 -21.04
N LEU A 513 10.12 -1.68 -20.09
CA LEU A 513 11.11 -2.74 -20.18
C LEU A 513 10.62 -3.94 -19.37
N VAL A 514 10.24 -5.01 -20.04
CA VAL A 514 9.60 -6.17 -19.40
C VAL A 514 10.59 -7.33 -19.32
N PHE A 515 10.81 -7.82 -18.12
CA PHE A 515 11.61 -9.01 -17.82
C PHE A 515 10.67 -10.24 -17.80
N ASP A 516 10.73 -11.06 -18.83
CA ASP A 516 9.81 -12.20 -19.05
C ASP A 516 10.24 -13.49 -18.30
N GLY A 517 11.07 -13.39 -17.27
CA GLY A 517 11.54 -14.54 -16.45
C GLY A 517 12.71 -15.32 -17.06
N GLY A 518 13.26 -14.89 -18.19
CA GLY A 518 14.48 -15.35 -18.82
C GLY A 518 15.47 -14.19 -19.01
N PRO A 519 16.63 -14.43 -19.66
CA PRO A 519 17.64 -13.39 -19.86
C PRO A 519 17.22 -12.32 -20.89
N GLY A 520 16.11 -12.50 -21.59
CA GLY A 520 15.55 -11.53 -22.52
C GLY A 520 14.79 -10.42 -21.81
N VAL A 521 15.02 -9.17 -22.25
CA VAL A 521 14.23 -8.01 -21.83
C VAL A 521 13.56 -7.43 -23.06
N ARG A 522 12.25 -7.30 -23.02
CA ARG A 522 11.45 -6.79 -24.13
C ARG A 522 11.06 -5.34 -23.86
N GLU A 523 11.28 -4.48 -24.84
CA GLU A 523 10.76 -3.12 -24.83
C GLU A 523 9.40 -3.06 -25.53
N THR A 524 8.43 -2.34 -24.93
CA THR A 524 7.10 -2.12 -25.48
C THR A 524 6.55 -0.75 -25.07
N ALA A 525 5.58 -0.23 -25.84
CA ALA A 525 4.85 0.97 -25.44
C ALA A 525 3.92 0.66 -24.24
N ALA A 526 3.70 1.62 -23.36
CA ALA A 526 2.87 1.45 -22.18
C ALA A 526 1.37 1.36 -22.48
N THR A 527 0.91 1.81 -23.66
CA THR A 527 -0.50 1.81 -24.04
C THR A 527 -1.09 0.40 -24.11
N GLY A 528 -1.86 -0.01 -23.07
CA GLY A 528 -2.64 -1.25 -23.06
C GLY A 528 -1.85 -2.53 -22.75
N ALA A 529 -0.65 -2.42 -22.17
CA ALA A 529 0.21 -3.58 -21.88
C ALA A 529 0.07 -4.12 -20.44
N LEU A 530 -0.68 -3.47 -19.55
CA LEU A 530 -0.94 -3.83 -18.15
C LEU A 530 -2.43 -4.22 -17.95
#